data_6c743b65e89624e29433c6de66f9628a
#
_entry.id   6c743b65e89624e29433c6de66f9628a
#
_cell.length_a   1.000
_cell.length_b   1.000
_cell.length_c   1.000
_cell.angle_alpha   90.00
_cell.angle_beta   90.00
_cell.angle_gamma   90.00
#
_symmetry.space_group_name_H-M   'P 1'
#
loop_
_entity.id
_entity.type
_entity.pdbx_description
1 polymer ?
#
loop_
_entity_poly.entity_id
_entity_poly.type
_entity_poly.pdbx_seq_one_letter_code
_entity_poly.pdbx_strand_id
1 'polypeptide(L)'
;MHGLLAHDAYFQKWRYRIKLEALNEFVCMKSAQRVGIATANVEYRMFEDEPALIVERYDRVKVKDGTIRRLHQEDLCQALGVMPAQKYTADGGPTARDIQELLVNTSHHQLNLYLFTQILFFNAIIGAPDAHAKNYSLLLGNGGTAMMARMYDVASGLAYERMRRKARLAMSVGGENRVGRIGPGAIRRYHGMGDPALEAALTDAGLSEKFCFATMMDLAYEVPICMEEVMDEYADLPGMADLREHMLGPVRENCKRTLDLIKADMG
;
A
#
# COMPACT_ATOMS: atom_id res chain seq x y z
N MET A 1 2.73 9.52 33.46
CA MET A 1 1.29 9.48 33.13
C MET A 1 0.92 10.83 32.55
N HIS A 2 0.70 10.92 31.30
CA HIS A 2 0.01 11.90 30.46
C HIS A 2 0.58 11.72 29.08
N GLY A 3 -0.07 11.08 28.22
CA GLY A 3 -1.14 11.54 27.41
C GLY A 3 -0.59 11.60 26.02
N LEU A 4 -0.27 10.44 25.38
CA LEU A 4 -0.24 10.36 23.92
C LEU A 4 -1.70 10.55 23.50
N LEU A 5 -2.02 11.81 23.24
CA LEU A 5 -3.29 12.18 22.67
C LEU A 5 -3.46 11.46 21.32
N ALA A 6 -4.49 10.67 21.28
CA ALA A 6 -5.12 10.08 20.11
C ALA A 6 -5.58 11.16 19.12
N HIS A 7 -4.66 11.87 18.52
CA HIS A 7 -4.96 12.98 17.62
C HIS A 7 -4.64 12.67 16.17
N ASP A 8 -4.92 11.49 15.70
CA ASP A 8 -5.01 11.21 14.27
C ASP A 8 -5.60 9.81 13.98
N ALA A 9 -6.57 9.38 14.82
CA ALA A 9 -7.48 8.35 14.36
C ALA A 9 -8.40 9.02 13.35
N TYR A 10 -8.09 8.87 12.07
CA TYR A 10 -9.02 9.23 11.02
C TYR A 10 -10.20 8.28 11.05
N PHE A 11 -11.24 8.62 11.83
CA PHE A 11 -12.54 7.98 11.74
C PHE A 11 -13.22 8.47 10.45
N GLN A 12 -12.97 7.82 9.33
CA GLN A 12 -13.82 8.00 8.16
C GLN A 12 -15.17 7.33 8.46
N LYS A 13 -16.18 8.14 8.75
CA LYS A 13 -17.58 7.70 8.75
C LYS A 13 -17.98 7.35 7.30
N TRP A 14 -17.73 6.13 6.88
CA TRP A 14 -18.35 5.60 5.66
C TRP A 14 -19.84 5.41 5.90
N ARG A 15 -20.67 5.77 4.91
CA ARG A 15 -22.15 5.66 4.96
C ARG A 15 -22.69 4.22 5.13
N TYR A 16 -21.79 3.24 5.18
CA TYR A 16 -22.08 1.83 5.45
C TYR A 16 -21.06 1.35 6.48
N ARG A 17 -21.54 0.85 7.64
CA ARG A 17 -20.69 0.17 8.64
C ARG A 17 -19.99 -1.01 7.97
N ILE A 18 -18.73 -0.81 7.57
CA ILE A 18 -17.87 -1.91 7.16
C ILE A 18 -17.45 -2.59 8.46
N LYS A 19 -17.95 -3.78 8.70
CA LYS A 19 -17.59 -4.56 9.88
C LYS A 19 -16.10 -4.92 9.82
N LEU A 20 -15.42 -4.90 10.95
CA LEU A 20 -14.03 -5.34 11.14
C LEU A 20 -12.96 -4.49 10.41
N GLU A 21 -13.25 -3.21 10.15
CA GLU A 21 -12.30 -2.32 9.42
C GLU A 21 -10.93 -2.24 10.10
N ALA A 22 -10.88 -1.95 11.40
CA ALA A 22 -9.63 -1.86 12.16
C ALA A 22 -8.84 -3.20 12.17
N LEU A 23 -9.54 -4.33 12.25
CA LEU A 23 -8.91 -5.65 12.23
C LEU A 23 -8.40 -6.02 10.84
N ASN A 24 -9.13 -5.65 9.77
CA ASN A 24 -8.71 -5.84 8.39
C ASN A 24 -7.41 -5.06 8.10
N GLU A 25 -7.37 -3.78 8.47
CA GLU A 25 -6.18 -2.95 8.32
C GLU A 25 -5.01 -3.52 9.14
N PHE A 26 -5.25 -3.92 10.39
CA PHE A 26 -4.24 -4.57 11.24
C PHE A 26 -3.63 -5.81 10.56
N VAL A 27 -4.47 -6.74 10.08
CA VAL A 27 -4.02 -7.97 9.41
C VAL A 27 -3.24 -7.64 8.13
N CYS A 28 -3.74 -6.72 7.30
CA CYS A 28 -3.05 -6.34 6.07
C CYS A 28 -1.67 -5.72 6.36
N MET A 29 -1.57 -4.80 7.32
CA MET A 29 -0.31 -4.15 7.67
C MET A 29 0.68 -5.12 8.34
N LYS A 30 0.22 -6.05 9.19
CA LYS A 30 1.04 -7.12 9.75
C LYS A 30 1.54 -8.10 8.69
N SER A 31 0.68 -8.47 7.75
CA SER A 31 1.07 -9.32 6.61
C SER A 31 2.13 -8.66 5.74
N ALA A 32 1.98 -7.35 5.48
CA ALA A 32 2.98 -6.58 4.74
C ALA A 32 4.34 -6.54 5.46
N GLN A 33 4.35 -6.35 6.78
CA GLN A 33 5.58 -6.44 7.58
C GLN A 33 6.24 -7.81 7.45
N ARG A 34 5.44 -8.88 7.47
CA ARG A 34 5.92 -10.27 7.42
C ARG A 34 6.51 -10.64 6.06
N VAL A 35 5.98 -10.12 4.97
CA VAL A 35 6.59 -10.27 3.62
C VAL A 35 7.73 -9.29 3.37
N GLY A 36 8.19 -8.54 4.38
CA GLY A 36 9.37 -7.68 4.29
C GLY A 36 9.12 -6.26 3.74
N ILE A 37 7.88 -5.84 3.59
CA ILE A 37 7.58 -4.47 3.16
C ILE A 37 7.76 -3.51 4.34
N ALA A 38 8.48 -2.41 4.11
CA ALA A 38 8.67 -1.36 5.09
C ALA A 38 7.33 -0.71 5.46
N THR A 39 6.74 -1.12 6.59
CA THR A 39 5.40 -0.75 7.04
C THR A 39 5.46 -0.09 8.41
N ALA A 40 4.58 0.86 8.69
CA ALA A 40 4.44 1.45 10.02
C ALA A 40 4.05 0.37 11.04
N ASN A 41 4.57 0.49 12.28
CA ASN A 41 4.19 -0.43 13.33
C ASN A 41 2.73 -0.20 13.73
N VAL A 42 2.01 -1.31 13.92
CA VAL A 42 0.61 -1.28 14.27
C VAL A 42 0.31 -2.17 15.45
N GLU A 43 -0.67 -1.75 16.24
CA GLU A 43 -1.23 -2.48 17.38
C GLU A 43 -2.75 -2.44 17.30
N TYR A 44 -3.41 -3.57 17.51
CA TYR A 44 -4.86 -3.64 17.64
C TYR A 44 -5.24 -3.57 19.13
N ARG A 45 -6.14 -2.67 19.47
CA ARG A 45 -6.64 -2.54 20.85
C ARG A 45 -8.15 -2.39 20.91
N MET A 46 -8.72 -2.92 21.97
CA MET A 46 -10.10 -2.62 22.37
C MET A 46 -10.10 -1.45 23.36
N PHE A 47 -10.91 -0.44 23.12
CA PHE A 47 -11.23 0.63 24.04
C PHE A 47 -12.70 0.45 24.44
N GLU A 48 -12.90 -0.10 25.63
CA GLU A 48 -14.23 -0.63 26.03
C GLU A 48 -14.71 -1.66 24.99
N ASP A 49 -15.78 -1.38 24.27
CA ASP A 49 -16.37 -2.25 23.23
C ASP A 49 -16.00 -1.83 21.80
N GLU A 50 -15.15 -0.80 21.65
CA GLU A 50 -14.77 -0.28 20.33
C GLU A 50 -13.36 -0.72 19.93
N PRO A 51 -13.23 -1.38 18.77
CA PRO A 51 -11.92 -1.74 18.23
C PRO A 51 -11.20 -0.53 17.66
N ALA A 52 -9.89 -0.46 17.86
CA ALA A 52 -9.04 0.57 17.30
C ALA A 52 -7.72 0.01 16.80
N LEU A 53 -7.26 0.52 15.65
CA LEU A 53 -5.91 0.36 15.18
C LEU A 53 -5.06 1.53 15.66
N ILE A 54 -3.98 1.22 16.37
CA ILE A 54 -2.98 2.19 16.79
C ILE A 54 -1.81 2.09 15.82
N VAL A 55 -1.49 3.20 15.16
CA VAL A 55 -0.38 3.27 14.20
C VAL A 55 0.73 4.12 14.77
N GLU A 56 1.95 3.57 14.86
CA GLU A 56 3.13 4.33 15.26
C GLU A 56 3.48 5.36 14.18
N ARG A 57 3.58 6.61 14.59
CA ARG A 57 3.93 7.69 13.67
C ARG A 57 5.41 7.64 13.29
N TYR A 58 5.71 7.27 12.05
CA TYR A 58 7.07 7.22 11.49
C TYR A 58 7.71 8.61 11.32
N ASP A 59 6.90 9.68 11.32
CA ASP A 59 7.35 11.07 11.23
C ASP A 59 7.63 11.72 12.59
N ARG A 60 7.71 10.91 13.65
CA ARG A 60 8.05 11.34 15.01
C ARG A 60 9.30 10.63 15.47
N VAL A 61 10.35 11.40 15.77
CA VAL A 61 11.64 10.88 16.24
C VAL A 61 11.90 11.38 17.64
N LYS A 62 12.09 10.45 18.57
CA LYS A 62 12.55 10.78 19.92
C LYS A 62 14.05 11.08 19.88
N VAL A 63 14.45 12.28 20.25
CA VAL A 63 15.85 12.69 20.31
C VAL A 63 16.44 12.43 21.69
N LYS A 64 17.79 12.55 21.80
CA LYS A 64 18.55 12.17 23.01
C LYS A 64 18.11 12.89 24.29
N ASP A 65 17.60 14.11 24.19
CA ASP A 65 17.10 14.92 25.31
C ASP A 65 15.67 14.53 25.73
N GLY A 66 15.07 13.51 25.09
CA GLY A 66 13.72 13.02 25.38
C GLY A 66 12.62 13.78 24.64
N THR A 67 12.93 14.84 23.91
CA THR A 67 11.94 15.58 23.10
C THR A 67 11.57 14.80 21.84
N ILE A 68 10.38 15.06 21.32
CA ILE A 68 9.90 14.46 20.05
C ILE A 68 10.04 15.51 18.96
N ARG A 69 10.81 15.20 17.93
CA ARG A 69 10.90 16.00 16.72
C ARG A 69 9.98 15.45 15.65
N ARG A 70 9.33 16.35 14.92
CA ARG A 70 8.56 16.02 13.74
C ARG A 70 9.50 16.06 12.52
N LEU A 71 9.51 14.97 11.74
CA LEU A 71 10.09 14.97 10.41
C LEU A 71 9.09 15.63 9.45
N HIS A 72 9.59 16.41 8.51
CA HIS A 72 8.75 16.95 7.46
C HIS A 72 8.34 15.82 6.50
N GLN A 73 7.06 15.77 6.15
CA GLN A 73 6.54 14.82 5.17
C GLN A 73 5.52 15.47 4.26
N GLU A 74 5.43 14.96 3.05
CA GLU A 74 4.38 15.25 2.09
C GLU A 74 3.80 13.95 1.55
N ASP A 75 2.46 13.84 1.47
CA ASP A 75 1.85 12.78 0.68
C ASP A 75 2.09 13.03 -0.82
N LEU A 76 1.95 11.98 -1.65
CA LEU A 76 2.28 12.11 -3.08
C LEU A 76 1.30 13.00 -3.85
N CYS A 77 0.09 13.29 -3.34
CA CYS A 77 -0.73 14.36 -3.89
C CYS A 77 -0.09 15.73 -3.62
N GLN A 78 0.41 15.96 -2.40
CA GLN A 78 1.10 17.21 -2.05
C GLN A 78 2.36 17.39 -2.87
N ALA A 79 3.20 16.35 -2.97
CA ALA A 79 4.44 16.38 -3.74
C ALA A 79 4.22 16.64 -5.25
N LEU A 80 3.06 16.23 -5.79
CA LEU A 80 2.68 16.46 -7.18
C LEU A 80 1.81 17.72 -7.37
N GLY A 81 1.50 18.47 -6.30
CA GLY A 81 0.66 19.65 -6.38
C GLY A 81 -0.82 19.36 -6.70
N VAL A 82 -1.29 18.15 -6.39
CA VAL A 82 -2.66 17.70 -6.67
C VAL A 82 -3.56 17.95 -5.47
N MET A 83 -4.74 18.49 -5.69
CA MET A 83 -5.71 18.78 -4.63
C MET A 83 -6.25 17.49 -3.99
N PRO A 84 -6.52 17.47 -2.67
CA PRO A 84 -7.03 16.29 -1.98
C PRO A 84 -8.32 15.70 -2.55
N ALA A 85 -9.16 16.50 -3.17
CA ALA A 85 -10.39 16.06 -3.84
C ALA A 85 -10.13 15.19 -5.08
N GLN A 86 -8.93 15.31 -5.67
CA GLN A 86 -8.49 14.56 -6.86
C GLN A 86 -7.51 13.44 -6.51
N LYS A 87 -7.64 12.80 -5.35
CA LYS A 87 -6.70 11.77 -4.89
C LYS A 87 -6.75 10.45 -5.67
N TYR A 88 -7.86 10.17 -6.35
CA TYR A 88 -8.04 8.97 -7.19
C TYR A 88 -7.75 9.27 -8.65
N THR A 89 -7.10 8.35 -9.35
CA THR A 89 -6.88 8.51 -10.81
C THR A 89 -8.19 8.69 -11.57
N ALA A 90 -9.27 8.02 -11.13
CA ALA A 90 -10.60 8.15 -11.75
C ALA A 90 -11.17 9.58 -11.69
N ASP A 91 -10.72 10.38 -10.74
CA ASP A 91 -11.13 11.78 -10.52
C ASP A 91 -10.08 12.77 -11.06
N GLY A 92 -9.17 12.30 -11.90
CA GLY A 92 -8.07 13.11 -12.48
C GLY A 92 -6.83 13.21 -11.60
N GLY A 93 -6.71 12.33 -10.60
CA GLY A 93 -5.56 12.26 -9.71
C GLY A 93 -4.38 11.46 -10.28
N PRO A 94 -3.28 11.37 -9.51
CA PRO A 94 -2.04 10.77 -9.98
C PRO A 94 -2.20 9.30 -10.39
N THR A 95 -1.46 8.93 -11.42
CA THR A 95 -1.20 7.54 -11.81
C THR A 95 0.09 7.04 -11.18
N ALA A 96 0.34 5.75 -11.21
CA ALA A 96 1.63 5.19 -10.79
C ALA A 96 2.79 5.73 -11.65
N ARG A 97 2.52 6.06 -12.91
CA ARG A 97 3.49 6.67 -13.81
C ARG A 97 3.88 8.07 -13.35
N ASP A 98 2.93 8.94 -13.00
CA ASP A 98 3.22 10.29 -12.50
C ASP A 98 4.09 10.22 -11.24
N ILE A 99 3.84 9.22 -10.39
CA ILE A 99 4.65 8.97 -9.19
C ILE A 99 6.06 8.49 -9.56
N GLN A 100 6.20 7.59 -10.52
CA GLN A 100 7.53 7.16 -10.99
C GLN A 100 8.33 8.33 -11.55
N GLU A 101 7.71 9.18 -12.37
CA GLU A 101 8.34 10.39 -12.92
C GLU A 101 8.80 11.37 -11.81
N LEU A 102 8.03 11.48 -10.73
CA LEU A 102 8.46 12.21 -9.54
C LEU A 102 9.66 11.53 -8.87
N LEU A 103 9.56 10.21 -8.61
CA LEU A 103 10.54 9.48 -7.80
C LEU A 103 11.90 9.33 -8.49
N VAL A 104 11.99 9.24 -9.83
CA VAL A 104 13.27 9.21 -10.57
C VAL A 104 14.09 10.48 -10.35
N ASN A 105 13.46 11.59 -9.99
CA ASN A 105 14.10 12.87 -9.71
C ASN A 105 14.46 13.09 -8.23
N THR A 106 14.26 12.07 -7.36
CA THR A 106 14.62 12.16 -5.94
C THR A 106 16.05 11.73 -5.67
N SER A 107 16.63 12.18 -4.56
CA SER A 107 18.00 11.86 -4.15
C SER A 107 18.28 10.37 -3.94
N HIS A 108 17.23 9.59 -3.61
CA HIS A 108 17.30 8.13 -3.37
C HIS A 108 16.38 7.39 -4.33
N HIS A 109 16.39 7.77 -5.61
CA HIS A 109 15.43 7.30 -6.61
C HIS A 109 15.33 5.77 -6.68
N GLN A 110 16.46 5.04 -6.67
CA GLN A 110 16.44 3.58 -6.73
C GLN A 110 15.66 2.96 -5.57
N LEU A 111 15.96 3.38 -4.33
CA LEU A 111 15.27 2.89 -3.15
C LEU A 111 13.79 3.33 -3.13
N ASN A 112 13.51 4.58 -3.49
CA ASN A 112 12.15 5.12 -3.51
C ASN A 112 11.26 4.38 -4.52
N LEU A 113 11.77 4.15 -5.72
CA LEU A 113 11.07 3.40 -6.75
C LEU A 113 10.85 1.93 -6.35
N TYR A 114 11.85 1.30 -5.74
CA TYR A 114 11.74 -0.07 -5.22
C TYR A 114 10.65 -0.18 -4.16
N LEU A 115 10.67 0.70 -3.14
CA LEU A 115 9.66 0.70 -2.07
C LEU A 115 8.26 1.00 -2.61
N PHE A 116 8.14 1.96 -3.52
CA PHE A 116 6.86 2.27 -4.16
C PHE A 116 6.31 1.07 -4.93
N THR A 117 7.16 0.39 -5.70
CA THR A 117 6.78 -0.82 -6.45
C THR A 117 6.25 -1.92 -5.55
N GLN A 118 6.96 -2.21 -4.46
CA GLN A 118 6.53 -3.23 -3.49
C GLN A 118 5.17 -2.89 -2.87
N ILE A 119 4.96 -1.65 -2.43
CA ILE A 119 3.70 -1.21 -1.81
C ILE A 119 2.56 -1.27 -2.83
N LEU A 120 2.78 -0.78 -4.06
CA LEU A 120 1.77 -0.80 -5.12
C LEU A 120 1.33 -2.23 -5.46
N PHE A 121 2.30 -3.13 -5.60
CA PHE A 121 2.03 -4.53 -5.95
C PHE A 121 1.35 -5.27 -4.80
N PHE A 122 1.77 -5.04 -3.57
CA PHE A 122 1.08 -5.59 -2.39
C PHE A 122 -0.39 -5.13 -2.34
N ASN A 123 -0.65 -3.84 -2.53
CA ASN A 123 -2.01 -3.29 -2.56
C ASN A 123 -2.88 -3.96 -3.66
N ALA A 124 -2.28 -4.27 -4.79
CA ALA A 124 -2.97 -5.00 -5.85
C ALA A 124 -3.27 -6.46 -5.47
N ILE A 125 -2.32 -7.14 -4.85
CA ILE A 125 -2.44 -8.54 -4.40
C ILE A 125 -3.57 -8.68 -3.36
N ILE A 126 -3.61 -7.82 -2.37
CA ILE A 126 -4.67 -7.84 -1.34
C ILE A 126 -5.98 -7.18 -1.80
N GLY A 127 -5.99 -6.56 -2.98
CA GLY A 127 -7.15 -5.85 -3.52
C GLY A 127 -7.55 -4.64 -2.68
N ALA A 128 -6.59 -3.79 -2.31
CA ALA A 128 -6.81 -2.55 -1.56
C ALA A 128 -7.47 -1.48 -2.46
N PRO A 129 -8.75 -1.12 -2.23
CA PRO A 129 -9.47 -0.20 -3.12
C PRO A 129 -9.20 1.27 -2.84
N ASP A 130 -8.61 1.60 -1.69
CA ASP A 130 -8.35 2.97 -1.23
C ASP A 130 -6.84 3.34 -1.24
N ALA A 131 -6.00 2.55 -1.94
CA ALA A 131 -4.58 2.79 -2.06
C ALA A 131 -4.27 3.92 -3.08
N HIS A 132 -4.77 5.12 -2.81
CA HIS A 132 -4.58 6.32 -3.64
C HIS A 132 -3.28 7.06 -3.27
N ALA A 133 -2.91 8.09 -4.08
CA ALA A 133 -1.64 8.81 -3.93
C ALA A 133 -1.41 9.45 -2.55
N LYS A 134 -2.47 9.75 -1.77
CA LYS A 134 -2.32 10.26 -0.39
C LYS A 134 -1.89 9.19 0.63
N ASN A 135 -1.99 7.90 0.29
CA ASN A 135 -1.56 6.80 1.15
C ASN A 135 -0.09 6.42 0.91
N TYR A 136 0.61 7.25 0.15
CA TYR A 136 2.06 7.18 -0.05
C TYR A 136 2.66 8.54 0.30
N SER A 137 3.76 8.56 1.02
CA SER A 137 4.40 9.81 1.46
C SER A 137 5.91 9.78 1.25
N LEU A 138 6.48 10.97 1.16
CA LEU A 138 7.91 11.22 1.21
C LEU A 138 8.27 11.88 2.54
N LEU A 139 9.30 11.39 3.20
CA LEU A 139 9.99 12.07 4.28
C LEU A 139 11.02 13.01 3.64
N LEU A 140 10.93 14.28 3.99
CA LEU A 140 11.79 15.32 3.46
C LEU A 140 12.86 15.69 4.49
N GLY A 141 14.12 15.63 4.08
CA GLY A 141 15.26 15.96 4.90
C GLY A 141 16.01 17.23 4.44
N ASN A 142 17.08 17.55 5.14
CA ASN A 142 17.93 18.68 4.77
C ASN A 142 18.61 18.45 3.41
N GLY A 143 18.88 19.54 2.69
CA GLY A 143 19.58 19.47 1.41
C GLY A 143 18.77 18.88 0.25
N GLY A 144 17.43 18.87 0.36
CA GLY A 144 16.55 18.34 -0.69
C GLY A 144 16.45 16.82 -0.70
N THR A 145 16.87 16.14 0.37
CA THR A 145 16.72 14.68 0.47
C THR A 145 15.24 14.31 0.59
N ALA A 146 14.82 13.29 -0.18
CA ALA A 146 13.46 12.75 -0.15
C ALA A 146 13.52 11.22 -0.12
N MET A 147 12.82 10.61 0.83
CA MET A 147 12.75 9.15 0.98
C MET A 147 11.30 8.70 1.14
N MET A 148 10.93 7.61 0.47
CA MET A 148 9.63 6.98 0.69
C MET A 148 9.42 6.68 2.17
N ALA A 149 8.27 7.08 2.68
CA ALA A 149 7.83 6.72 4.02
C ALA A 149 7.43 5.25 4.08
N ARG A 150 7.34 4.72 5.30
CA ARG A 150 6.77 3.39 5.55
C ARG A 150 5.31 3.35 5.08
N MET A 151 4.88 2.20 4.57
CA MET A 151 3.47 1.96 4.19
C MET A 151 2.53 2.13 5.40
N TYR A 152 1.38 2.70 5.19
CA TYR A 152 0.32 2.92 6.18
C TYR A 152 -1.04 2.93 5.50
N ASP A 153 -2.13 2.82 6.26
CA ASP A 153 -3.52 2.97 5.80
C ASP A 153 -3.86 1.98 4.65
N VAL A 154 -3.75 0.69 4.96
CA VAL A 154 -3.92 -0.38 3.97
C VAL A 154 -4.89 -1.44 4.47
N ALA A 155 -6.02 -1.58 3.79
CA ALA A 155 -7.04 -2.59 4.06
C ALA A 155 -7.48 -3.30 2.78
N SER A 156 -7.85 -4.58 2.90
CA SER A 156 -8.33 -5.40 1.78
C SER A 156 -9.82 -5.17 1.53
N GLY A 157 -10.18 -4.77 0.31
CA GLY A 157 -11.57 -4.78 -0.14
C GLY A 157 -12.11 -6.18 -0.42
N LEU A 158 -11.22 -7.17 -0.56
CA LEU A 158 -11.62 -8.56 -0.83
C LEU A 158 -12.33 -9.22 0.36
N ALA A 159 -12.18 -8.69 1.58
CA ALA A 159 -12.93 -9.11 2.74
C ALA A 159 -14.45 -8.92 2.60
N TYR A 160 -14.87 -8.02 1.71
CA TYR A 160 -16.27 -7.61 1.60
C TYR A 160 -16.87 -8.01 0.26
N GLU A 161 -17.89 -8.89 0.25
CA GLU A 161 -18.48 -9.43 -0.97
C GLU A 161 -18.94 -8.36 -1.96
N ARG A 162 -19.54 -7.27 -1.45
CA ARG A 162 -19.98 -6.15 -2.28
C ARG A 162 -18.83 -5.45 -2.98
N MET A 163 -17.66 -5.38 -2.34
CA MET A 163 -16.46 -4.75 -2.89
C MET A 163 -15.72 -5.66 -3.87
N ARG A 164 -15.69 -6.99 -3.64
CA ARG A 164 -15.03 -7.96 -4.55
C ARG A 164 -15.48 -7.82 -6.00
N ARG A 165 -16.76 -7.53 -6.22
CA ARG A 165 -17.35 -7.40 -7.57
C ARG A 165 -17.08 -6.04 -8.21
N LYS A 166 -16.86 -4.99 -7.42
CA LYS A 166 -16.79 -3.58 -7.86
C LYS A 166 -15.47 -2.90 -7.56
N ALA A 167 -14.65 -3.47 -6.67
CA ALA A 167 -13.38 -2.87 -6.26
C ALA A 167 -12.44 -2.76 -7.46
N ARG A 168 -11.95 -1.56 -7.66
CA ARG A 168 -10.88 -1.23 -8.60
C ARG A 168 -9.73 -0.67 -7.78
N LEU A 169 -8.54 -0.69 -8.34
CA LEU A 169 -7.42 0.02 -7.75
C LEU A 169 -7.74 1.52 -7.71
N ALA A 170 -7.31 2.20 -6.67
CA ALA A 170 -7.45 3.65 -6.56
C ALA A 170 -6.55 4.40 -7.55
N MET A 171 -5.46 3.75 -7.97
CA MET A 171 -4.43 4.30 -8.83
C MET A 171 -4.29 3.47 -10.10
N SER A 172 -4.22 4.12 -11.26
CA SER A 172 -3.85 3.48 -12.53
C SER A 172 -2.35 3.18 -12.55
N VAL A 173 -1.99 2.04 -13.14
CA VAL A 173 -0.59 1.59 -13.22
C VAL A 173 0.15 2.26 -14.38
N GLY A 174 -0.52 2.50 -15.51
CA GLY A 174 0.02 3.26 -16.63
C GLY A 174 -0.49 4.70 -16.64
N GLY A 175 -0.11 5.49 -17.63
CA GLY A 175 -0.55 6.88 -17.79
C GLY A 175 -2.03 7.06 -18.19
N GLU A 176 -2.86 6.04 -18.10
CA GLU A 176 -4.26 6.08 -18.52
C GLU A 176 -5.17 6.35 -17.32
N ASN A 177 -6.22 7.16 -17.52
CA ASN A 177 -7.28 7.37 -16.51
C ASN A 177 -8.17 6.14 -16.27
N ARG A 178 -7.69 4.94 -16.58
CA ARG A 178 -8.39 3.68 -16.36
C ARG A 178 -7.75 2.90 -15.25
N VAL A 179 -8.48 2.78 -14.15
CA VAL A 179 -8.12 1.92 -13.04
C VAL A 179 -8.68 0.50 -13.27
N GLY A 180 -7.84 -0.49 -13.06
CA GLY A 180 -8.16 -1.90 -13.26
C GLY A 180 -7.44 -2.78 -12.26
N ARG A 181 -7.48 -4.09 -12.52
CA ARG A 181 -6.66 -5.05 -11.77
C ARG A 181 -5.25 -5.09 -12.37
N ILE A 182 -4.23 -5.27 -11.52
CA ILE A 182 -2.88 -5.50 -12.01
C ILE A 182 -2.78 -6.91 -12.62
N GLY A 183 -2.20 -6.98 -13.80
CA GLY A 183 -1.89 -8.21 -14.53
C GLY A 183 -0.69 -7.97 -15.44
N PRO A 184 -0.30 -8.95 -16.29
CA PRO A 184 0.91 -8.86 -17.11
C PRO A 184 1.02 -7.56 -17.92
N GLY A 185 -0.03 -7.19 -18.63
CA GLY A 185 -0.05 -5.94 -19.38
C GLY A 185 0.05 -4.67 -18.53
N ALA A 186 -0.43 -4.72 -17.27
CA ALA A 186 -0.26 -3.61 -16.35
C ALA A 186 1.17 -3.53 -15.82
N ILE A 187 1.83 -4.67 -15.55
CA ILE A 187 3.23 -4.72 -15.11
C ILE A 187 4.14 -4.16 -16.21
N ARG A 188 3.89 -4.52 -17.47
CA ARG A 188 4.63 -3.95 -18.60
C ARG A 188 4.44 -2.44 -18.69
N ARG A 189 3.21 -1.93 -18.58
CA ARG A 189 2.96 -0.48 -18.54
C ARG A 189 3.62 0.19 -17.35
N TYR A 190 3.70 -0.50 -16.22
CA TYR A 190 4.40 -0.01 -15.03
C TYR A 190 5.89 0.17 -15.29
N HIS A 191 6.53 -0.72 -16.06
CA HIS A 191 7.94 -0.60 -16.43
C HIS A 191 8.24 0.55 -17.41
N GLY A 192 7.26 1.38 -17.75
CA GLY A 192 7.49 2.57 -18.60
C GLY A 192 7.44 2.30 -20.10
N MET A 193 6.97 1.13 -20.54
CA MET A 193 6.81 0.81 -21.96
C MET A 193 6.00 1.89 -22.70
N GLY A 194 6.59 2.44 -23.75
CA GLY A 194 6.04 3.55 -24.51
C GLY A 194 6.65 4.92 -24.15
N ASP A 195 7.49 4.97 -23.11
CA ASP A 195 8.32 6.13 -22.78
C ASP A 195 9.77 5.66 -22.56
N PRO A 196 10.64 5.74 -23.58
CA PRO A 196 12.00 5.23 -23.50
C PRO A 196 12.85 5.87 -22.40
N ALA A 197 12.59 7.13 -22.05
CA ALA A 197 13.35 7.83 -21.03
C ALA A 197 13.00 7.31 -19.62
N LEU A 198 11.70 7.12 -19.35
CA LEU A 198 11.25 6.53 -18.09
C LEU A 198 11.67 5.07 -17.96
N GLU A 199 11.54 4.28 -19.03
CA GLU A 199 11.97 2.87 -19.08
C GLU A 199 13.47 2.73 -18.77
N ALA A 200 14.31 3.59 -19.36
CA ALA A 200 15.74 3.62 -19.08
C ALA A 200 16.02 3.98 -17.62
N ALA A 201 15.34 5.00 -17.08
CA ALA A 201 15.50 5.41 -15.68
C ALA A 201 15.05 4.33 -14.70
N LEU A 202 13.95 3.63 -14.96
CA LEU A 202 13.49 2.51 -14.15
C LEU A 202 14.46 1.33 -14.20
N THR A 203 14.99 1.02 -15.40
CA THR A 203 15.99 -0.05 -15.57
C THR A 203 17.28 0.28 -14.82
N ASP A 204 17.76 1.52 -14.91
CA ASP A 204 18.93 2.00 -14.17
C ASP A 204 18.71 1.93 -12.64
N ALA A 205 17.49 2.17 -12.21
CA ALA A 205 17.08 2.00 -10.82
C ALA A 205 16.93 0.51 -10.39
N GLY A 206 17.18 -0.46 -11.27
CA GLY A 206 17.04 -1.89 -11.00
C GLY A 206 15.64 -2.45 -11.18
N LEU A 207 14.68 -1.65 -11.64
CA LEU A 207 13.28 -2.03 -11.86
C LEU A 207 13.04 -2.48 -13.32
N SER A 208 13.78 -3.46 -13.79
CA SER A 208 13.51 -4.06 -15.09
C SER A 208 12.13 -4.74 -15.14
N GLU A 209 11.57 -4.93 -16.32
CA GLU A 209 10.30 -5.68 -16.49
C GLU A 209 10.38 -7.05 -15.80
N LYS A 210 11.48 -7.77 -15.98
CA LYS A 210 11.73 -9.07 -15.33
C LYS A 210 11.69 -8.96 -13.81
N PHE A 211 12.27 -7.91 -13.23
CA PHE A 211 12.23 -7.66 -11.79
C PHE A 211 10.81 -7.40 -11.31
N CYS A 212 10.04 -6.59 -12.03
CA CYS A 212 8.64 -6.29 -11.69
C CYS A 212 7.78 -7.57 -11.71
N PHE A 213 7.97 -8.44 -12.71
CA PHE A 213 7.29 -9.74 -12.77
C PHE A 213 7.69 -10.63 -11.60
N ALA A 214 8.98 -10.76 -11.30
CA ALA A 214 9.46 -11.55 -10.18
C ALA A 214 8.88 -11.03 -8.84
N THR A 215 8.94 -9.73 -8.59
CA THR A 215 8.39 -9.12 -7.37
C THR A 215 6.89 -9.40 -7.22
N MET A 216 6.12 -9.30 -8.30
CA MET A 216 4.68 -9.60 -8.25
C MET A 216 4.43 -11.09 -7.98
N MET A 217 5.23 -11.98 -8.56
CA MET A 217 5.12 -13.43 -8.33
C MET A 217 5.46 -13.78 -6.89
N ASP A 218 6.56 -13.25 -6.35
CA ASP A 218 6.99 -13.49 -4.97
C ASP A 218 5.90 -13.04 -3.98
N LEU A 219 5.37 -11.83 -4.15
CA LEU A 219 4.26 -11.36 -3.32
C LEU A 219 3.01 -12.23 -3.45
N ALA A 220 2.67 -12.68 -4.67
CA ALA A 220 1.51 -13.54 -4.88
C ALA A 220 1.67 -14.94 -4.25
N TYR A 221 2.90 -15.42 -4.06
CA TYR A 221 3.19 -16.65 -3.33
C TYR A 221 3.19 -16.44 -1.80
N GLU A 222 3.84 -15.38 -1.32
CA GLU A 222 4.12 -15.19 0.10
C GLU A 222 2.96 -14.56 0.87
N VAL A 223 2.26 -13.58 0.27
CA VAL A 223 1.18 -12.83 0.96
C VAL A 223 0.11 -13.72 1.57
N PRO A 224 -0.48 -14.71 0.87
CA PRO A 224 -1.52 -15.54 1.47
C PRO A 224 -1.02 -16.43 2.60
N ILE A 225 0.25 -16.82 2.58
CA ILE A 225 0.89 -17.61 3.63
C ILE A 225 1.11 -16.72 4.86
N CYS A 226 1.77 -15.59 4.69
CA CYS A 226 2.01 -14.63 5.76
C CYS A 226 0.73 -14.08 6.39
N MET A 227 -0.31 -13.88 5.57
CA MET A 227 -1.61 -13.44 6.08
C MET A 227 -2.29 -14.50 6.95
N GLU A 228 -2.21 -15.77 6.56
CA GLU A 228 -2.73 -16.87 7.37
C GLU A 228 -1.97 -16.99 8.69
N GLU A 229 -0.64 -16.93 8.67
CA GLU A 229 0.19 -16.94 9.88
C GLU A 229 -0.13 -15.77 10.82
N VAL A 230 -0.37 -14.57 10.29
CA VAL A 230 -0.82 -13.42 11.10
C VAL A 230 -2.18 -13.71 11.73
N MET A 231 -3.12 -14.26 10.96
CA MET A 231 -4.45 -14.59 11.49
C MET A 231 -4.40 -15.70 12.54
N ASP A 232 -3.45 -16.63 12.45
CA ASP A 232 -3.22 -17.69 13.45
C ASP A 232 -2.59 -17.11 14.71
N GLU A 233 -1.58 -16.25 14.58
CA GLU A 233 -0.91 -15.59 15.70
C GLU A 233 -1.88 -14.74 16.54
N TYR A 234 -2.89 -14.13 15.89
CA TYR A 234 -3.86 -13.25 16.53
C TYR A 234 -5.28 -13.83 16.55
N ALA A 235 -5.40 -15.16 16.56
CA ALA A 235 -6.69 -15.87 16.47
C ALA A 235 -7.69 -15.48 17.58
N ASP A 236 -7.19 -15.10 18.76
CA ASP A 236 -8.01 -14.72 19.91
C ASP A 236 -8.60 -13.30 19.83
N LEU A 237 -8.23 -12.50 18.83
CA LEU A 237 -8.79 -11.17 18.69
C LEU A 237 -10.26 -11.23 18.26
N PRO A 238 -11.13 -10.37 18.85
CA PRO A 238 -12.53 -10.34 18.50
C PRO A 238 -12.78 -10.12 17.02
N GLY A 239 -13.50 -11.03 16.37
CA GLY A 239 -13.83 -10.97 14.95
C GLY A 239 -12.78 -11.59 14.00
N MET A 240 -11.66 -12.13 14.50
CA MET A 240 -10.63 -12.72 13.64
C MET A 240 -11.15 -13.92 12.84
N ALA A 241 -11.95 -14.79 13.44
CA ALA A 241 -12.54 -15.94 12.74
C ALA A 241 -13.46 -15.49 11.59
N ASP A 242 -14.29 -14.47 11.81
CA ASP A 242 -15.17 -13.88 10.79
C ASP A 242 -14.36 -13.22 9.66
N LEU A 243 -13.33 -12.45 10.01
CA LEU A 243 -12.44 -11.84 9.02
C LEU A 243 -11.71 -12.91 8.20
N ARG A 244 -11.19 -13.95 8.83
CA ARG A 244 -10.50 -15.07 8.17
C ARG A 244 -11.39 -15.75 7.14
N GLU A 245 -12.63 -16.08 7.53
CA GLU A 245 -13.62 -16.72 6.64
C GLU A 245 -13.87 -15.88 5.39
N HIS A 246 -13.96 -14.56 5.55
CA HIS A 246 -14.35 -13.67 4.46
C HIS A 246 -13.18 -13.12 3.63
N MET A 247 -11.95 -13.08 4.15
CA MET A 247 -10.82 -12.43 3.50
C MET A 247 -9.78 -13.40 2.92
N LEU A 248 -9.37 -14.43 3.67
CA LEU A 248 -8.23 -15.27 3.27
C LEU A 248 -8.47 -16.02 1.95
N GLY A 249 -9.64 -16.63 1.78
CA GLY A 249 -10.01 -17.31 0.55
C GLY A 249 -9.97 -16.41 -0.69
N PRO A 250 -10.66 -15.26 -0.68
CA PRO A 250 -10.61 -14.29 -1.77
C PRO A 250 -9.20 -13.72 -2.07
N VAL A 251 -8.35 -13.52 -1.07
CA VAL A 251 -6.96 -13.11 -1.29
C VAL A 251 -6.17 -14.23 -1.97
N ARG A 252 -6.29 -15.48 -1.51
CA ARG A 252 -5.69 -16.66 -2.17
C ARG A 252 -6.11 -16.78 -3.64
N GLU A 253 -7.38 -16.59 -3.92
CA GLU A 253 -7.91 -16.65 -5.29
C GLU A 253 -7.35 -15.53 -6.17
N ASN A 254 -7.24 -14.31 -5.62
CA ASN A 254 -6.62 -13.19 -6.34
C ASN A 254 -5.13 -13.44 -6.63
N CYS A 255 -4.39 -14.00 -5.66
CA CYS A 255 -2.99 -14.40 -5.82
C CYS A 255 -2.83 -15.46 -6.89
N LYS A 256 -3.59 -16.55 -6.81
CA LYS A 256 -3.58 -17.63 -7.79
C LYS A 256 -3.84 -17.11 -9.21
N ARG A 257 -4.89 -16.32 -9.38
CA ARG A 257 -5.20 -15.72 -10.68
C ARG A 257 -4.07 -14.83 -11.20
N THR A 258 -3.41 -14.06 -10.33
CA THR A 258 -2.26 -13.22 -10.70
C THR A 258 -1.12 -14.09 -11.21
N LEU A 259 -0.80 -15.19 -10.50
CA LEU A 259 0.23 -16.14 -10.92
C LEU A 259 -0.11 -16.83 -12.25
N ASP A 260 -1.36 -17.25 -12.44
CA ASP A 260 -1.80 -17.91 -13.67
C ASP A 260 -1.69 -16.97 -14.87
N LEU A 261 -2.07 -15.70 -14.71
CA LEU A 261 -1.94 -14.69 -15.76
C LEU A 261 -0.47 -14.41 -16.12
N ILE A 262 0.42 -14.30 -15.13
CA ILE A 262 1.85 -14.05 -15.36
C ILE A 262 2.48 -15.26 -16.06
N LYS A 263 2.21 -16.47 -15.63
CA LYS A 263 2.73 -17.70 -16.24
C LYS A 263 2.27 -17.87 -17.70
N ALA A 264 0.99 -17.57 -17.97
CA ALA A 264 0.46 -17.63 -19.34
C ALA A 264 1.08 -16.60 -20.29
N ASP A 265 1.59 -15.49 -19.76
CA ASP A 265 2.22 -14.42 -20.53
C ASP A 265 3.72 -14.66 -20.77
N MET A 266 4.35 -15.45 -19.89
CA MET A 266 5.78 -15.78 -19.98
C MET A 266 6.07 -17.06 -20.80
N GLY A 267 5.07 -17.89 -21.10
CA GLY A 267 5.17 -19.12 -21.87
C GLY A 267 4.80 -18.94 -23.32
#